data_3b8619cfe926c15f251a0e29c6c95b13
#
_entry.id   3b8619cfe926c15f251a0e29c6c95b13
#
_cell.length_a   1.000
_cell.length_b   1.000
_cell.length_c   1.000
_cell.angle_alpha   90.00
_cell.angle_beta   90.00
_cell.angle_gamma   90.00
#
_symmetry.space_group_name_H-M   'P 1'
#
loop_
_entity.id
_entity.type
_entity.pdbx_description
1 polymer ?
#
loop_
_entity_poly.entity_id
_entity_poly.type
_entity_poly.pdbx_seq_one_letter_code
_entity_poly.pdbx_strand_id
1 'polypeptide(L)' 'MPEVAKVFMNGRCQAVRLPAAFRFSEAEVCIRRDAATGDVVLSRRPGG' A
#
# COMPACT_ATOMS: atom_id res chain seq x y z
N MET A 1 -9.38 -1.59 -16.58
CA MET A 1 -9.01 -2.83 -15.86
C MET A 1 -8.32 -2.45 -14.57
N PRO A 2 -8.74 -3.02 -13.45
CA PRO A 2 -8.05 -2.74 -12.21
C PRO A 2 -6.65 -3.34 -12.23
N GLU A 3 -5.72 -2.63 -11.62
CA GLU A 3 -4.37 -3.14 -11.41
C GLU A 3 -4.36 -4.06 -10.21
N VAL A 4 -3.40 -4.97 -10.20
CA VAL A 4 -3.28 -5.95 -9.13
C VAL A 4 -1.88 -5.83 -8.52
N ALA A 5 -1.82 -5.78 -7.19
CA ALA A 5 -0.56 -5.85 -6.47
C ALA A 5 -0.43 -7.26 -5.88
N LYS A 6 0.79 -7.75 -5.84
CA LYS A 6 1.07 -9.08 -5.27
C LYS A 6 1.43 -8.95 -3.81
N VAL A 7 0.92 -9.87 -3.02
CA VAL A 7 1.16 -9.94 -1.58
C VAL A 7 2.08 -11.12 -1.33
N PHE A 8 3.10 -10.90 -0.51
CA PHE A 8 4.07 -11.95 -0.19
C PHE A 8 4.62 -11.76 1.21
N MET A 9 5.32 -12.77 1.70
CA MET A 9 5.93 -12.69 3.03
C MET A 9 7.40 -12.34 2.89
N ASN A 10 7.86 -11.45 3.74
CA ASN A 10 9.26 -11.09 3.87
C ASN A 10 9.64 -11.30 5.34
N GLY A 11 10.21 -12.45 5.65
CA GLY A 11 10.40 -12.85 7.03
C GLY A 11 9.05 -13.04 7.70
N ARG A 12 8.81 -12.32 8.79
CA ARG A 12 7.54 -12.36 9.51
C ARG A 12 6.58 -11.27 9.07
N CYS A 13 7.01 -10.43 8.13
CA CYS A 13 6.20 -9.32 7.67
C CYS A 13 5.53 -9.66 6.37
N GLN A 14 4.29 -9.22 6.24
CA GLN A 14 3.60 -9.28 4.97
C GLN A 14 3.96 -8.04 4.16
N ALA A 15 4.26 -8.23 2.88
CA ALA A 15 4.66 -7.15 2.00
C ALA A 15 3.79 -7.13 0.75
N VAL A 16 3.72 -5.98 0.12
CA VAL A 16 2.95 -5.79 -1.11
C VAL A 16 3.87 -5.19 -2.15
N ARG A 17 3.90 -5.82 -3.34
CA ARG A 17 4.65 -5.29 -4.46
C ARG A 17 3.74 -4.39 -5.27
N LEU A 18 4.06 -3.12 -5.32
CA LEU A 18 3.27 -2.15 -6.06
C LEU A 18 3.72 -2.09 -7.52
N PRO A 19 2.79 -2.09 -8.47
CA PRO A 19 3.14 -1.83 -9.87
C PRO A 19 3.81 -0.45 -10.00
N ALA A 20 4.62 -0.28 -11.03
CA ALA A 20 5.43 0.92 -11.19
C ALA A 20 4.61 2.21 -11.14
N ALA A 21 3.39 2.19 -11.70
CA ALA A 21 2.53 3.35 -11.73
C ALA A 21 2.02 3.78 -10.35
N PHE A 22 2.13 2.89 -9.35
CA PHE A 22 1.60 3.14 -8.01
C PHE A 22 2.68 3.28 -6.96
N ARG A 23 3.95 3.30 -7.36
CA ARG A 23 5.06 3.36 -6.41
C ARG A 23 5.17 4.72 -5.76
N PHE A 24 5.54 4.69 -4.50
CA PHE A 24 5.87 5.89 -3.75
C PHE A 24 7.38 6.08 -3.76
N SER A 25 7.82 7.34 -3.77
CA SER A 25 9.23 7.65 -3.63
C SER A 25 9.64 7.78 -2.17
N GLU A 26 8.68 7.91 -1.29
CA GLU A 26 8.93 8.05 0.14
C GLU A 26 9.23 6.68 0.77
N ALA A 27 10.01 6.69 1.85
CA ALA A 27 10.31 5.47 2.58
C ALA A 27 9.12 5.00 3.43
N GLU A 28 8.25 5.91 3.78
CA GLU A 28 7.08 5.62 4.61
C GLU A 28 5.86 6.31 4.03
N VAL A 29 4.73 5.64 4.17
CA VAL A 29 3.46 6.20 3.73
C VAL A 29 2.42 5.94 4.80
N CYS A 30 1.32 6.67 4.76
CA CYS A 30 0.21 6.44 5.67
C CYS A 30 -0.60 5.25 5.19
N ILE A 31 -1.10 4.49 6.15
CA ILE A 31 -1.95 3.35 5.86
C ILE A 31 -3.20 3.44 6.74
N ARG A 32 -4.34 3.15 6.16
CA ARG A 32 -5.58 3.11 6.91
C ARG A 32 -6.49 2.04 6.34
N ARG A 33 -7.43 1.60 7.17
CA ARG A 33 -8.44 0.64 6.74
C ARG A 33 -9.79 1.36 6.63
N ASP A 34 -10.47 1.13 5.52
CA ASP A 34 -11.83 1.60 5.35
C ASP A 34 -12.75 0.57 5.98
N ALA A 35 -13.36 0.93 7.12
CA ALA A 35 -14.19 -0.01 7.86
C ALA A 35 -15.45 -0.41 7.10
N ALA A 36 -15.94 0.44 6.22
CA ALA A 36 -17.16 0.14 5.47
C ALA A 36 -16.95 -0.91 4.40
N THR A 37 -15.78 -0.91 3.76
CA THR A 37 -15.49 -1.81 2.65
C THR A 37 -14.47 -2.88 2.99
N GLY A 38 -13.69 -2.67 4.06
CA GLY A 38 -12.57 -3.54 4.41
C GLY A 38 -11.32 -3.27 3.59
N ASP A 39 -11.33 -2.24 2.77
CA ASP A 39 -10.17 -1.91 1.95
C ASP A 39 -9.05 -1.34 2.79
N VAL A 40 -7.81 -1.55 2.33
CA VAL A 40 -6.63 -0.93 2.90
C VAL A 40 -6.16 0.14 1.93
N VAL A 41 -5.97 1.35 2.43
CA VAL A 41 -5.63 2.51 1.61
C VAL A 41 -4.25 3.00 2.00
N LEU A 42 -3.38 3.16 1.02
CA LEU A 42 -2.05 3.73 1.20
C LEU A 42 -2.06 5.13 0.60
N SER A 43 -1.47 6.08 1.31
CA SER A 43 -1.43 7.45 0.83
C SER A 43 -0.16 8.11 1.32
N ARG A 44 0.23 9.21 0.65
CA ARG A 44 1.37 9.99 1.10
C ARG A 44 1.07 10.62 2.45
N ARG A 45 2.12 10.78 3.24
CA ARG A 45 1.98 11.44 4.54
C ARG A 45 1.58 12.89 4.32
N PRO A 46 0.54 13.36 5.01
CA PRO A 46 0.14 14.77 4.87
C PRO A 46 1.18 15.68 5.51
N GLY A 47 1.25 16.89 5.01
CA GLY A 47 2.12 17.92 5.58
C GLY A 47 3.58 17.79 5.21
N GLY A 48 3.86 16.88 4.35
CA GLY A 48 5.18 16.73 3.72
C GLY A 48 6.38 16.96 4.57
#